data_be7503c4c59cc29a5de7cd7c9647532b
#
_entry.id   be7503c4c59cc29a5de7cd7c9647532b
#
_cell.length_a   1.000
_cell.length_b   1.000
_cell.length_c   1.000
_cell.angle_alpha   90.00
_cell.angle_beta   90.00
_cell.angle_gamma   90.00
#
_symmetry.space_group_name_H-M   'P 1'
#
loop_
_entity.id
_entity.type
_entity.pdbx_description
1 polymer ?
#
loop_
_entity_poly.entity_id
_entity_poly.type
_entity_poly.pdbx_seq_one_letter_code
_entity_poly.pdbx_strand_id
1 'polypeptide(L)'
;MAMRMSGLMSGMDTETIIKELVSAKQTKVDDAKKAQTKLQWKQDAWKELNTKLKNLQAKYIANMRFTSSYSKRTTKVSNSNAVSVITGENAVKGVQSLQINQLAKTGYLTGAQIKATDGGSLTAASKLSELGVTGEGTFNITAGGKSVDITVNGDSTISDVLNKIKEAGVNASFDAKNQRFFVSASASGADNDFSITASDSTGDAALAA
;
A
#
# COMPACT_ATOMS: atom_id res chain seq x y z
N MET A 1 39.60 -21.98 -41.34
CA MET A 1 40.08 -20.82 -42.13
C MET A 1 40.84 -21.32 -43.34
N ALA A 2 40.29 -21.16 -44.56
CA ALA A 2 41.00 -21.55 -45.79
C ALA A 2 42.03 -20.46 -46.08
N MET A 3 43.32 -20.84 -45.99
CA MET A 3 44.40 -19.97 -46.48
C MET A 3 44.34 -19.92 -48.01
N ARG A 4 43.95 -18.79 -48.57
CA ARG A 4 44.07 -18.52 -50.00
C ARG A 4 45.50 -18.05 -50.26
N MET A 5 46.34 -18.87 -50.75
CA MET A 5 47.63 -18.50 -51.31
C MET A 5 47.41 -17.86 -52.69
N SER A 6 47.20 -16.55 -52.70
CA SER A 6 47.22 -15.74 -53.92
C SER A 6 48.36 -14.74 -53.83
N GLY A 7 49.28 -14.75 -54.77
CA GLY A 7 50.36 -13.78 -54.88
C GLY A 7 51.76 -14.27 -55.19
N LEU A 8 51.94 -15.59 -55.42
CA LEU A 8 53.30 -16.16 -55.65
C LEU A 8 53.90 -15.89 -57.02
N MET A 9 53.20 -15.27 -57.97
CA MET A 9 53.69 -15.06 -59.33
C MET A 9 53.78 -13.60 -59.83
N SER A 10 53.28 -12.61 -59.06
CA SER A 10 53.26 -11.19 -59.53
C SER A 10 53.91 -10.18 -58.59
N GLY A 11 54.49 -10.58 -57.47
CA GLY A 11 55.11 -9.65 -56.51
C GLY A 11 54.22 -8.56 -55.93
N MET A 12 52.91 -8.59 -56.23
CA MET A 12 51.93 -7.66 -55.67
C MET A 12 51.26 -8.29 -54.49
N ASP A 13 51.32 -7.64 -53.34
CA ASP A 13 50.58 -7.99 -52.11
C ASP A 13 49.10 -7.61 -52.27
N THR A 14 48.37 -8.50 -52.95
CA THR A 14 46.93 -8.32 -53.22
C THR A 14 46.10 -8.35 -51.95
N GLU A 15 46.58 -9.01 -50.88
CA GLU A 15 45.87 -9.08 -49.58
C GLU A 15 45.88 -7.74 -48.87
N THR A 16 46.99 -7.02 -48.88
CA THR A 16 47.10 -5.67 -48.33
C THR A 16 46.22 -4.67 -49.10
N ILE A 17 46.18 -4.74 -50.41
CA ILE A 17 45.31 -3.89 -51.24
C ILE A 17 43.83 -4.14 -50.95
N ILE A 18 43.42 -5.40 -50.79
CA ILE A 18 42.04 -5.76 -50.44
C ILE A 18 41.70 -5.23 -49.04
N LYS A 19 42.60 -5.38 -48.07
CA LYS A 19 42.38 -4.87 -46.70
C LYS A 19 42.24 -3.34 -46.69
N GLU A 20 43.07 -2.63 -47.42
CA GLU A 20 42.98 -1.15 -47.51
C GLU A 20 41.69 -0.71 -48.21
N LEU A 21 41.26 -1.38 -49.28
CA LEU A 21 40.00 -1.09 -49.94
C LEU A 21 38.78 -1.37 -49.03
N VAL A 22 38.82 -2.47 -48.29
CA VAL A 22 37.76 -2.79 -47.31
C VAL A 22 37.76 -1.75 -46.18
N SER A 23 38.94 -1.36 -45.67
CA SER A 23 39.05 -0.34 -44.62
C SER A 23 38.51 1.02 -45.08
N ALA A 24 38.85 1.43 -46.33
CA ALA A 24 38.31 2.66 -46.89
C ALA A 24 36.78 2.64 -47.05
N LYS A 25 36.19 1.48 -47.40
CA LYS A 25 34.74 1.31 -47.44
C LYS A 25 34.13 1.30 -46.04
N GLN A 26 34.82 0.65 -45.08
CA GLN A 26 34.40 0.63 -43.69
C GLN A 26 34.34 2.03 -43.08
N THR A 27 35.34 2.88 -43.37
CA THR A 27 35.35 4.28 -42.91
C THR A 27 34.09 5.03 -43.36
N LYS A 28 33.67 4.84 -44.63
CA LYS A 28 32.41 5.46 -45.12
C LYS A 28 31.16 4.95 -44.37
N VAL A 29 31.13 3.65 -44.05
CA VAL A 29 30.03 3.07 -43.24
C VAL A 29 30.04 3.65 -41.85
N ASP A 30 31.20 3.78 -41.23
CA ASP A 30 31.31 4.32 -39.87
C ASP A 30 30.97 5.82 -39.81
N ASP A 31 31.31 6.59 -40.83
CA ASP A 31 30.89 8.00 -40.93
C ASP A 31 29.40 8.14 -41.13
N ALA A 32 28.76 7.26 -41.90
CA ALA A 32 27.32 7.23 -42.05
C ALA A 32 26.65 6.88 -40.71
N LYS A 33 27.16 5.90 -39.98
CA LYS A 33 26.68 5.54 -38.62
C LYS A 33 26.82 6.70 -37.63
N LYS A 34 27.97 7.40 -37.65
CA LYS A 34 28.18 8.60 -36.82
C LYS A 34 27.18 9.70 -37.15
N ALA A 35 26.89 9.93 -38.41
CA ALA A 35 25.89 10.90 -38.86
C ALA A 35 24.49 10.51 -38.39
N GLN A 36 24.13 9.23 -38.49
CA GLN A 36 22.87 8.68 -37.98
C GLN A 36 22.75 8.88 -36.46
N THR A 37 23.80 8.55 -35.72
CA THR A 37 23.82 8.72 -34.25
C THR A 37 23.67 10.19 -33.86
N LYS A 38 24.36 11.10 -34.54
CA LYS A 38 24.21 12.54 -34.30
C LYS A 38 22.78 13.03 -34.57
N LEU A 39 22.12 12.51 -35.60
CA LEU A 39 20.76 12.84 -35.92
C LEU A 39 19.80 12.32 -34.83
N GLN A 40 20.01 11.09 -34.37
CA GLN A 40 19.28 10.51 -33.26
C GLN A 40 19.38 11.37 -32.00
N TRP A 41 20.59 11.75 -31.59
CA TRP A 41 20.78 12.62 -30.42
C TRP A 41 20.06 13.97 -30.56
N LYS A 42 20.07 14.57 -31.75
CA LYS A 42 19.31 15.80 -32.02
C LYS A 42 17.83 15.58 -31.85
N GLN A 43 17.30 14.47 -32.38
CA GLN A 43 15.87 14.13 -32.23
C GLN A 43 15.49 13.91 -30.76
N ASP A 44 16.33 13.21 -30.00
CA ASP A 44 16.06 12.93 -28.60
C ASP A 44 16.09 14.22 -27.76
N ALA A 45 17.07 15.11 -28.02
CA ALA A 45 17.12 16.42 -27.37
C ALA A 45 15.87 17.28 -27.67
N TRP A 46 15.39 17.26 -28.93
CA TRP A 46 14.14 17.94 -29.28
C TRP A 46 12.90 17.35 -28.62
N LYS A 47 12.82 16.02 -28.52
CA LYS A 47 11.71 15.34 -27.81
C LYS A 47 11.73 15.67 -26.33
N GLU A 48 12.92 15.68 -25.71
CA GLU A 48 13.08 16.06 -24.31
C GLU A 48 12.65 17.50 -24.05
N LEU A 49 13.10 18.44 -24.86
CA LEU A 49 12.70 19.84 -24.79
C LEU A 49 11.20 20.01 -24.95
N ASN A 50 10.60 19.37 -25.93
CA ASN A 50 9.15 19.39 -26.15
C ASN A 50 8.38 18.86 -24.94
N THR A 51 8.86 17.77 -24.34
CA THR A 51 8.26 17.21 -23.12
C THR A 51 8.34 18.20 -21.96
N LYS A 52 9.48 18.86 -21.76
CA LYS A 52 9.66 19.88 -20.72
C LYS A 52 8.72 21.08 -20.95
N LEU A 53 8.58 21.55 -22.18
CA LEU A 53 7.67 22.65 -22.54
C LEU A 53 6.19 22.28 -22.32
N LYS A 54 5.78 21.08 -22.74
CA LYS A 54 4.42 20.57 -22.49
C LYS A 54 4.13 20.47 -21.00
N ASN A 55 5.09 19.96 -20.22
CA ASN A 55 4.94 19.87 -18.77
C ASN A 55 4.84 21.25 -18.11
N LEU A 56 5.64 22.22 -18.55
CA LEU A 56 5.55 23.60 -18.08
C LEU A 56 4.16 24.17 -18.37
N GLN A 57 3.67 24.01 -19.59
CA GLN A 57 2.35 24.49 -19.98
C GLN A 57 1.24 23.80 -19.16
N ALA A 58 1.24 22.47 -19.09
CA ALA A 58 0.16 21.72 -18.47
C ALA A 58 0.14 21.86 -16.94
N LYS A 59 1.32 21.84 -16.30
CA LYS A 59 1.41 21.85 -14.83
C LYS A 59 1.37 23.25 -14.21
N TYR A 60 1.96 24.24 -14.90
CA TYR A 60 2.15 25.56 -14.30
C TYR A 60 1.30 26.62 -15.00
N ILE A 61 1.45 26.82 -16.31
CA ILE A 61 0.79 27.91 -17.03
C ILE A 61 -0.73 27.70 -17.06
N ALA A 62 -1.20 26.48 -17.27
CA ALA A 62 -2.62 26.17 -17.27
C ALA A 62 -3.27 26.51 -15.92
N ASN A 63 -2.60 26.19 -14.81
CA ASN A 63 -3.10 26.49 -13.47
C ASN A 63 -3.03 27.99 -13.14
N MET A 64 -2.05 28.71 -13.66
CA MET A 64 -1.94 30.18 -13.47
C MET A 64 -3.08 30.99 -14.12
N ARG A 65 -3.85 30.39 -15.03
CA ARG A 65 -5.02 31.04 -15.65
C ARG A 65 -6.22 31.12 -14.70
N PHE A 66 -6.24 30.35 -13.64
CA PHE A 66 -7.35 30.32 -12.68
C PHE A 66 -7.09 31.22 -11.50
N THR A 67 -8.08 32.06 -11.15
CA THR A 67 -8.04 32.95 -9.97
C THR A 67 -7.79 32.16 -8.68
N SER A 68 -8.28 30.93 -8.58
CA SER A 68 -8.09 30.04 -7.44
C SER A 68 -6.62 29.74 -7.14
N SER A 69 -5.74 29.80 -8.14
CA SER A 69 -4.29 29.61 -7.95
C SER A 69 -3.64 30.77 -7.16
N TYR A 70 -4.24 31.95 -7.22
CA TYR A 70 -3.74 33.16 -6.55
C TYR A 70 -4.47 33.47 -5.21
N SER A 71 -5.64 32.87 -5.02
CA SER A 71 -6.45 33.06 -3.82
C SER A 71 -6.21 31.99 -2.74
N LYS A 72 -5.23 31.14 -2.91
CA LYS A 72 -4.87 30.11 -1.92
C LYS A 72 -4.47 30.76 -0.60
N ARG A 73 -5.08 30.27 0.47
CA ARG A 73 -4.80 30.71 1.83
C ARG A 73 -4.08 29.63 2.60
N THR A 74 -3.30 30.03 3.56
CA THR A 74 -2.62 29.11 4.48
C THR A 74 -3.03 29.47 5.90
N THR A 75 -3.16 28.46 6.74
CA THR A 75 -3.43 28.65 8.16
C THR A 75 -2.14 28.54 8.94
N LYS A 76 -1.89 29.52 9.80
CA LYS A 76 -0.80 29.46 10.77
C LYS A 76 -1.38 29.03 12.11
N VAL A 77 -0.89 27.91 12.63
CA VAL A 77 -1.31 27.34 13.91
C VAL A 77 -0.32 27.76 14.99
N SER A 78 -0.80 28.19 16.14
CA SER A 78 0.05 28.58 17.27
C SER A 78 0.73 27.39 17.94
N ASN A 79 0.09 26.22 17.96
CA ASN A 79 0.64 24.98 18.49
C ASN A 79 0.41 23.85 17.47
N SER A 80 1.41 23.60 16.63
CA SER A 80 1.38 22.57 15.59
C SER A 80 1.43 21.14 16.14
N ASN A 81 1.84 20.96 17.40
CA ASN A 81 1.84 19.64 18.04
C ASN A 81 0.44 19.21 18.50
N ALA A 82 -0.43 20.18 18.77
CA ALA A 82 -1.79 19.92 19.23
C ALA A 82 -2.79 19.83 18.08
N VAL A 83 -2.59 20.61 17.01
CA VAL A 83 -3.55 20.73 15.91
C VAL A 83 -2.83 20.86 14.56
N SER A 84 -3.30 20.10 13.58
CA SER A 84 -2.95 20.25 12.17
C SER A 84 -4.17 20.77 11.40
N VAL A 85 -3.99 21.81 10.61
CA VAL A 85 -5.08 22.45 9.85
C VAL A 85 -4.79 22.38 8.36
N ILE A 86 -5.72 21.84 7.60
CA ILE A 86 -5.72 21.89 6.14
C ILE A 86 -6.66 22.98 5.69
N THR A 87 -6.12 23.99 5.00
CA THR A 87 -6.90 25.13 4.53
C THR A 87 -7.59 24.79 3.22
N GLY A 88 -8.91 24.85 3.18
CA GLY A 88 -9.71 24.67 1.98
C GLY A 88 -9.67 25.86 1.02
N GLU A 89 -10.11 25.66 -0.23
CA GLU A 89 -10.10 26.71 -1.27
C GLU A 89 -10.96 27.93 -0.92
N ASN A 90 -12.06 27.72 -0.18
CA ASN A 90 -13.00 28.75 0.23
C ASN A 90 -12.76 29.27 1.64
N ALA A 91 -11.58 29.06 2.19
CA ALA A 91 -11.29 29.50 3.55
C ALA A 91 -11.45 31.02 3.70
N VAL A 92 -12.14 31.45 4.73
CA VAL A 92 -12.37 32.88 5.07
C VAL A 92 -11.18 33.39 5.87
N LYS A 93 -10.79 34.63 5.61
CA LYS A 93 -9.75 35.31 6.40
C LYS A 93 -10.28 35.58 7.81
N GLY A 94 -9.59 35.07 8.82
CA GLY A 94 -9.98 35.30 10.21
C GLY A 94 -9.06 34.60 11.19
N VAL A 95 -9.19 34.88 12.45
CA VAL A 95 -8.55 34.19 13.55
C VAL A 95 -9.63 33.37 14.25
N GLN A 96 -9.38 32.10 14.45
CA GLN A 96 -10.27 31.20 15.16
C GLN A 96 -9.55 30.63 16.38
N SER A 97 -10.28 30.42 17.45
CA SER A 97 -9.80 29.80 18.67
C SER A 97 -10.41 28.41 18.76
N LEU A 98 -9.57 27.38 18.92
CA LEU A 98 -9.98 26.01 19.10
C LEU A 98 -9.62 25.56 20.51
N GLN A 99 -10.61 25.11 21.27
CA GLN A 99 -10.43 24.47 22.57
C GLN A 99 -10.69 22.97 22.39
N ILE A 100 -9.70 22.16 22.74
CA ILE A 100 -9.80 20.69 22.69
C ILE A 100 -10.13 20.21 24.11
N ASN A 101 -11.37 19.80 24.33
CA ASN A 101 -11.80 19.29 25.63
C ASN A 101 -11.46 17.80 25.78
N GLN A 102 -11.59 17.03 24.70
CA GLN A 102 -11.34 15.59 24.70
C GLN A 102 -10.99 15.11 23.29
N LEU A 103 -10.05 14.18 23.19
CA LEU A 103 -9.74 13.48 21.96
C LEU A 103 -10.54 12.19 21.88
N ALA A 104 -11.01 11.86 20.70
CA ALA A 104 -11.61 10.57 20.45
C ALA A 104 -10.57 9.46 20.63
N LYS A 105 -10.97 8.38 21.31
CA LYS A 105 -10.17 7.15 21.47
C LYS A 105 -10.86 6.01 20.74
N THR A 106 -10.06 5.05 20.33
CA THR A 106 -10.57 3.79 19.78
C THR A 106 -11.02 2.90 20.93
N GLY A 107 -12.25 2.38 20.84
CA GLY A 107 -12.73 1.36 21.76
C GLY A 107 -11.88 0.10 21.64
N TYR A 108 -11.53 -0.54 22.74
CA TYR A 108 -10.81 -1.81 22.75
C TYR A 108 -11.28 -2.70 23.88
N LEU A 109 -11.17 -4.00 23.64
CA LEU A 109 -11.47 -5.07 24.59
C LEU A 109 -10.30 -6.04 24.63
N THR A 110 -9.85 -6.37 25.84
CA THR A 110 -8.83 -7.39 26.05
C THR A 110 -9.49 -8.57 26.76
N GLY A 111 -9.47 -9.72 26.10
CA GLY A 111 -10.00 -10.96 26.68
C GLY A 111 -9.23 -11.43 27.90
N ALA A 112 -9.84 -12.25 28.72
CA ALA A 112 -9.16 -12.98 29.78
C ALA A 112 -8.11 -13.94 29.17
N GLN A 113 -7.25 -14.49 30.01
CA GLN A 113 -6.36 -15.55 29.55
C GLN A 113 -7.17 -16.83 29.37
N ILE A 114 -7.19 -17.35 28.16
CA ILE A 114 -7.85 -18.61 27.83
C ILE A 114 -6.88 -19.78 28.01
N LYS A 115 -7.43 -20.96 28.26
CA LYS A 115 -6.68 -22.21 28.38
C LYS A 115 -7.41 -23.33 27.67
N ALA A 116 -6.65 -24.21 27.05
CA ALA A 116 -7.24 -25.44 26.53
C ALA A 116 -7.74 -26.32 27.69
N THR A 117 -8.78 -27.11 27.45
CA THR A 117 -9.37 -28.04 28.43
C THR A 117 -8.38 -29.09 28.92
N ASP A 118 -7.37 -29.42 28.12
CA ASP A 118 -6.26 -30.31 28.46
C ASP A 118 -5.06 -29.60 29.12
N GLY A 119 -5.15 -28.26 29.29
CA GLY A 119 -4.08 -27.43 29.84
C GLY A 119 -2.98 -27.08 28.84
N GLY A 120 -3.13 -27.43 27.57
CA GLY A 120 -2.19 -27.10 26.49
C GLY A 120 -2.22 -25.63 26.11
N SER A 121 -1.24 -25.22 25.28
CA SER A 121 -1.19 -23.88 24.69
C SER A 121 -1.96 -23.85 23.38
N LEU A 122 -2.82 -22.86 23.22
CA LEU A 122 -3.64 -22.65 22.02
C LEU A 122 -2.85 -21.84 20.98
N THR A 123 -3.18 -22.11 19.74
CA THR A 123 -2.66 -21.37 18.56
C THR A 123 -3.85 -20.87 17.75
N ALA A 124 -3.60 -20.03 16.76
CA ALA A 124 -4.66 -19.58 15.85
C ALA A 124 -5.34 -20.74 15.07
N ALA A 125 -4.69 -21.89 14.97
CA ALA A 125 -5.23 -23.10 14.32
C ALA A 125 -5.97 -24.02 15.27
N SER A 126 -5.92 -23.78 16.60
CA SER A 126 -6.64 -24.57 17.60
C SER A 126 -8.15 -24.45 17.41
N LYS A 127 -8.86 -25.55 17.60
CA LYS A 127 -10.31 -25.63 17.50
C LYS A 127 -10.99 -25.11 18.77
N LEU A 128 -12.21 -24.57 18.63
CA LEU A 128 -12.99 -24.13 19.77
C LEU A 128 -13.43 -25.30 20.69
N SER A 129 -13.44 -26.52 20.17
CA SER A 129 -13.64 -27.73 21.00
C SER A 129 -12.54 -27.91 22.05
N GLU A 130 -11.31 -27.46 21.78
CA GLU A 130 -10.20 -27.47 22.74
C GLU A 130 -10.42 -26.46 23.89
N LEU A 131 -11.28 -25.46 23.68
CA LEU A 131 -11.75 -24.48 24.67
C LEU A 131 -13.01 -24.93 25.42
N GLY A 132 -13.55 -26.12 25.09
CA GLY A 132 -14.76 -26.65 25.69
C GLY A 132 -16.07 -26.23 25.02
N VAL A 133 -16.01 -25.55 23.86
CA VAL A 133 -17.20 -25.21 23.08
C VAL A 133 -17.72 -26.46 22.41
N THR A 134 -18.93 -26.88 22.76
CA THR A 134 -19.64 -28.03 22.20
C THR A 134 -20.91 -27.57 21.54
N GLY A 135 -21.12 -27.94 20.27
CA GLY A 135 -22.29 -27.54 19.50
C GLY A 135 -22.10 -26.24 18.73
N GLU A 136 -23.21 -25.76 18.18
CA GLU A 136 -23.26 -24.51 17.44
C GLU A 136 -23.73 -23.39 18.35
N GLY A 137 -23.03 -22.27 18.33
CA GLY A 137 -23.38 -21.09 19.09
C GLY A 137 -23.26 -19.84 18.26
N THR A 138 -24.02 -18.82 18.60
CA THR A 138 -24.06 -17.55 17.89
C THR A 138 -23.83 -16.39 18.85
N PHE A 139 -22.93 -15.49 18.46
CA PHE A 139 -22.77 -14.20 19.11
C PHE A 139 -22.87 -13.07 18.09
N ASN A 140 -23.31 -11.93 18.55
CA ASN A 140 -23.55 -10.75 17.74
C ASN A 140 -22.44 -9.72 17.97
N ILE A 141 -21.97 -9.14 16.89
CA ILE A 141 -21.09 -7.95 16.92
C ILE A 141 -21.85 -6.78 16.33
N THR A 142 -21.99 -5.72 17.10
CA THR A 142 -22.48 -4.44 16.59
C THR A 142 -21.32 -3.47 16.53
N ALA A 143 -21.01 -2.94 15.35
CA ALA A 143 -19.94 -1.97 15.11
C ALA A 143 -20.33 -0.98 14.02
N GLY A 144 -20.09 0.31 14.21
CA GLY A 144 -20.40 1.35 13.23
C GLY A 144 -21.86 1.36 12.78
N GLY A 145 -22.79 1.04 13.69
CA GLY A 145 -24.24 0.98 13.41
C GLY A 145 -24.71 -0.26 12.64
N LYS A 146 -23.80 -1.23 12.38
CA LYS A 146 -24.14 -2.52 11.76
C LYS A 146 -24.08 -3.62 12.80
N SER A 147 -25.02 -4.55 12.73
CA SER A 147 -25.09 -5.73 13.59
C SER A 147 -24.90 -6.98 12.73
N VAL A 148 -23.98 -7.84 13.13
CA VAL A 148 -23.60 -9.06 12.39
C VAL A 148 -23.60 -10.24 13.36
N ASP A 149 -24.35 -11.28 13.04
CA ASP A 149 -24.35 -12.54 13.77
C ASP A 149 -23.21 -13.43 13.30
N ILE A 150 -22.42 -13.91 14.23
CA ILE A 150 -21.30 -14.80 14.00
C ILE A 150 -21.61 -16.17 14.60
N THR A 151 -21.82 -17.14 13.74
CA THR A 151 -22.05 -18.53 14.14
C THR A 151 -20.73 -19.28 14.19
N VAL A 152 -20.47 -19.97 15.27
CA VAL A 152 -19.29 -20.80 15.54
C VAL A 152 -19.71 -22.17 16.06
N ASN A 153 -18.83 -23.15 15.92
CA ASN A 153 -19.02 -24.49 16.46
C ASN A 153 -17.69 -25.05 16.96
N GLY A 154 -17.71 -26.22 17.58
CA GLY A 154 -16.51 -26.85 18.10
C GLY A 154 -15.41 -27.13 17.07
N ASP A 155 -15.75 -27.27 15.79
CA ASP A 155 -14.80 -27.47 14.69
C ASP A 155 -14.22 -26.15 14.12
N SER A 156 -14.83 -25.01 14.44
CA SER A 156 -14.30 -23.69 14.07
C SER A 156 -12.95 -23.47 14.75
N THR A 157 -12.01 -22.90 14.03
CA THR A 157 -10.70 -22.53 14.60
C THR A 157 -10.73 -21.11 15.18
N ILE A 158 -9.77 -20.80 16.05
CA ILE A 158 -9.55 -19.43 16.54
C ILE A 158 -9.37 -18.46 15.36
N SER A 159 -8.66 -18.89 14.31
CA SER A 159 -8.48 -18.09 13.09
C SER A 159 -9.79 -17.79 12.37
N ASP A 160 -10.71 -18.76 12.32
CA ASP A 160 -12.03 -18.55 11.69
C ASP A 160 -12.85 -17.51 12.44
N VAL A 161 -12.84 -17.59 13.77
CA VAL A 161 -13.50 -16.58 14.63
C VAL A 161 -12.92 -15.19 14.39
N LEU A 162 -11.59 -15.06 14.39
CA LEU A 162 -10.93 -13.79 14.15
C LEU A 162 -11.27 -13.20 12.78
N ASN A 163 -11.36 -14.03 11.74
CA ASN A 163 -11.73 -13.59 10.41
C ASN A 163 -13.17 -13.08 10.35
N LYS A 164 -14.10 -13.82 10.96
CA LYS A 164 -15.50 -13.40 11.06
C LYS A 164 -15.68 -12.09 11.83
N ILE A 165 -14.92 -11.89 12.92
CA ILE A 165 -14.92 -10.64 13.68
C ILE A 165 -14.41 -9.48 12.80
N LYS A 166 -13.35 -9.71 12.01
CA LYS A 166 -12.82 -8.71 11.07
C LYS A 166 -13.81 -8.37 9.95
N GLU A 167 -14.53 -9.37 9.45
CA GLU A 167 -15.59 -9.17 8.44
C GLU A 167 -16.76 -8.34 9.00
N ALA A 168 -17.01 -8.42 10.31
CA ALA A 168 -17.98 -7.55 11.00
C ALA A 168 -17.49 -6.10 11.18
N GLY A 169 -16.27 -5.77 10.73
CA GLY A 169 -15.71 -4.40 10.75
C GLY A 169 -14.94 -4.04 12.02
N VAL A 170 -14.55 -5.02 12.80
CA VAL A 170 -13.79 -4.86 14.05
C VAL A 170 -12.41 -5.50 13.88
N ASN A 171 -11.36 -4.88 14.38
CA ASN A 171 -10.03 -5.48 14.40
C ASN A 171 -9.96 -6.54 15.50
N ALA A 172 -9.47 -7.73 15.17
CA ALA A 172 -9.30 -8.80 16.13
C ALA A 172 -7.95 -9.50 15.94
N SER A 173 -7.30 -9.89 17.03
CA SER A 173 -6.08 -10.67 17.04
C SER A 173 -6.03 -11.59 18.24
N PHE A 174 -5.30 -12.70 18.11
CA PHE A 174 -5.01 -13.63 19.19
C PHE A 174 -3.51 -13.66 19.47
N ASP A 175 -3.16 -13.42 20.72
CA ASP A 175 -1.77 -13.54 21.19
C ASP A 175 -1.56 -14.94 21.77
N ALA A 176 -0.93 -15.80 20.99
CA ALA A 176 -0.62 -17.17 21.40
C ALA A 176 0.39 -17.25 22.55
N LYS A 177 1.19 -16.22 22.80
CA LYS A 177 2.14 -16.21 23.92
C LYS A 177 1.42 -15.93 25.25
N ASN A 178 0.51 -14.98 25.25
CA ASN A 178 -0.24 -14.57 26.44
C ASN A 178 -1.62 -15.24 26.51
N GLN A 179 -1.98 -16.01 25.48
CA GLN A 179 -3.26 -16.74 25.39
C GLN A 179 -4.47 -15.82 25.59
N ARG A 180 -4.50 -14.69 24.81
CA ARG A 180 -5.55 -13.65 24.95
C ARG A 180 -6.02 -13.17 23.60
N PHE A 181 -7.30 -12.83 23.54
CA PHE A 181 -7.88 -12.09 22.43
C PHE A 181 -7.77 -10.59 22.68
N PHE A 182 -7.47 -9.87 21.62
CA PHE A 182 -7.51 -8.41 21.58
C PHE A 182 -8.45 -7.99 20.47
N VAL A 183 -9.42 -7.16 20.82
CA VAL A 183 -10.42 -6.65 19.89
C VAL A 183 -10.42 -5.14 19.99
N SER A 184 -10.47 -4.43 18.85
CA SER A 184 -10.56 -2.98 18.84
C SER A 184 -11.41 -2.48 17.70
N ALA A 185 -12.07 -1.35 17.91
CA ALA A 185 -12.81 -0.68 16.86
C ALA A 185 -11.89 -0.31 15.70
N SER A 186 -12.42 -0.26 14.47
CA SER A 186 -11.65 0.09 13.27
C SER A 186 -11.30 1.58 13.19
N ALA A 187 -12.06 2.44 13.88
CA ALA A 187 -11.84 3.89 13.96
C ALA A 187 -12.11 4.41 15.37
N SER A 188 -11.69 5.62 15.65
CA SER A 188 -11.92 6.27 16.93
C SER A 188 -13.27 6.99 16.97
N GLY A 189 -13.80 7.19 18.19
CA GLY A 189 -15.05 7.92 18.45
C GLY A 189 -16.21 7.01 18.80
N ALA A 190 -17.20 7.55 19.50
CA ALA A 190 -18.35 6.82 20.00
C ALA A 190 -19.19 6.15 18.89
N ASP A 191 -19.29 6.79 17.73
CA ASP A 191 -20.03 6.24 16.58
C ASP A 191 -19.35 5.00 15.95
N ASN A 192 -18.09 4.77 16.26
CA ASN A 192 -17.31 3.62 15.78
C ASN A 192 -17.06 2.59 16.89
N ASP A 193 -17.63 2.79 18.06
CA ASP A 193 -17.52 1.83 19.14
C ASP A 193 -18.22 0.52 18.77
N PHE A 194 -17.88 -0.55 19.48
CA PHE A 194 -18.43 -1.87 19.21
C PHE A 194 -18.91 -2.55 20.49
N SER A 195 -19.82 -3.47 20.32
CA SER A 195 -20.26 -4.38 21.37
C SER A 195 -20.28 -5.81 20.86
N ILE A 196 -19.95 -6.75 21.74
CA ILE A 196 -20.03 -8.19 21.49
C ILE A 196 -21.00 -8.76 22.52
N THR A 197 -22.02 -9.44 22.05
CA THR A 197 -23.08 -10.04 22.90
C THR A 197 -23.39 -11.45 22.44
N ALA A 198 -23.57 -12.37 23.35
CA ALA A 198 -24.03 -13.70 23.00
C ALA A 198 -25.51 -13.66 22.57
N SER A 199 -25.86 -14.46 21.58
CA SER A 199 -27.24 -14.63 21.11
C SER A 199 -27.87 -15.89 21.68
N ASP A 200 -27.06 -16.84 22.15
CA ASP A 200 -27.50 -18.10 22.79
C ASP A 200 -26.50 -18.56 23.87
N SER A 201 -26.85 -19.61 24.59
CA SER A 201 -26.01 -20.14 25.68
C SER A 201 -24.67 -20.72 25.22
N THR A 202 -24.60 -21.24 24.00
CA THR A 202 -23.34 -21.75 23.43
C THR A 202 -22.43 -20.60 22.98
N GLY A 203 -23.03 -19.54 22.41
CA GLY A 203 -22.32 -18.30 22.10
C GLY A 203 -21.81 -17.62 23.37
N ASP A 204 -22.57 -17.64 24.46
CA ASP A 204 -22.16 -17.15 25.78
C ASP A 204 -20.95 -17.94 26.32
N ALA A 205 -20.98 -19.27 26.22
CA ALA A 205 -19.86 -20.13 26.57
C ALA A 205 -18.64 -19.87 25.71
N ALA A 206 -18.82 -19.61 24.42
CA ALA A 206 -17.72 -19.29 23.51
C ALA A 206 -17.07 -17.92 23.79
N LEU A 207 -17.84 -16.95 24.29
CA LEU A 207 -17.33 -15.64 24.71
C LEU A 207 -16.71 -15.67 26.11
N ALA A 208 -17.13 -16.62 26.96
CA ALA A 208 -16.61 -16.77 28.31
C ALA A 208 -15.34 -17.64 28.41
N ALA A 209 -15.08 -18.48 27.41
CA ALA A 209 -13.90 -19.34 27.31
C ALA A 209 -12.64 -18.56 27.00
#